data_1f31e03940034fb1ca268218eb0b65ce
#
_entry.id   1f31e03940034fb1ca268218eb0b65ce
#
_cell.length_a   1.000
_cell.length_b   1.000
_cell.length_c   1.000
_cell.angle_alpha   90.00
_cell.angle_beta   90.00
_cell.angle_gamma   90.00
#
_symmetry.space_group_name_H-M   'P 1'
#
loop_
_entity.id
_entity.type
_entity.pdbx_description
1 polymer ?
#
loop_
_entity_poly.entity_id
_entity_poly.type
_entity_poly.pdbx_seq_one_letter_code
_entity_poly.pdbx_strand_id
1 'polypeptide(L)'
;MMSQAIQISERWMGRKARVRISGRILSGSAAARLLSRVRAALGRGMRELTIDLAGLAAIDCGGIGALVICLQDARRHGASLRVSRSRAPIRSMLARSSLLDVLERGTLPGKDPRRGAGQDAPVWVPA
;
A
#
# COMPACT_ATOMS: atom_id res chain seq x y z
N MET A 1 9.53 -20.35 -16.23
CA MET A 1 9.23 -20.18 -15.91
C MET A 1 9.25 -19.34 -15.08
N MET A 2 9.29 -19.05 -14.60
CA MET A 2 9.40 -18.29 -14.00
C MET A 2 9.14 -17.02 -14.13
N SER A 3 8.97 -16.50 -14.83
CA SER A 3 8.74 -15.16 -15.23
C SER A 3 7.48 -14.54 -14.72
N GLN A 4 6.73 -15.26 -13.95
CA GLN A 4 5.55 -14.74 -13.33
C GLN A 4 5.88 -13.99 -12.04
N ALA A 5 7.11 -14.04 -11.65
CA ALA A 5 7.48 -13.44 -10.37
C ALA A 5 7.30 -11.93 -10.39
N ILE A 6 6.78 -11.43 -9.29
CA ILE A 6 6.69 -10.00 -9.07
C ILE A 6 8.08 -9.48 -8.74
N GLN A 7 8.41 -8.34 -9.29
CA GLN A 7 9.65 -7.67 -8.96
C GLN A 7 9.34 -6.45 -8.11
N ILE A 8 10.08 -6.32 -7.04
CA ILE A 8 9.90 -5.21 -6.12
C ILE A 8 11.25 -4.51 -6.00
N SER A 9 11.26 -3.22 -6.27
CA SER A 9 12.47 -2.43 -6.11
C SER A 9 12.17 -1.25 -5.22
N GLU A 10 13.20 -0.72 -4.59
CA GLU A 10 13.06 0.36 -3.64
C GLU A 10 14.03 1.47 -3.96
N ARG A 11 13.59 2.68 -3.72
CA ARG A 11 14.45 3.84 -3.85
C ARG A 11 14.22 4.70 -2.61
N TRP A 12 15.31 5.07 -1.97
CA TRP A 12 15.27 5.76 -0.69
C TRP A 12 15.90 7.12 -0.84
N MET A 13 15.27 8.13 -0.24
CA MET A 13 15.81 9.48 -0.27
C MET A 13 15.38 10.16 1.02
N GLY A 14 16.34 10.39 1.92
CA GLY A 14 16.02 10.93 3.23
C GLY A 14 15.07 10.00 3.97
N ARG A 15 13.92 10.52 4.33
CA ARG A 15 12.89 9.72 5.00
C ARG A 15 11.77 9.29 4.06
N LYS A 16 12.01 9.40 2.78
CA LYS A 16 11.04 8.99 1.78
C LYS A 16 11.51 7.72 1.11
N ALA A 17 10.60 6.82 0.87
CA ALA A 17 10.89 5.59 0.15
C ALA A 17 9.84 5.39 -0.93
N ARG A 18 10.31 4.96 -2.08
CA ARG A 18 9.41 4.58 -3.17
C ARG A 18 9.62 3.10 -3.43
N VAL A 19 8.55 2.36 -3.33
CA VAL A 19 8.56 0.93 -3.58
C VAL A 19 7.84 0.71 -4.89
N ARG A 20 8.55 0.19 -5.87
CA ARG A 20 7.97 -0.06 -7.19
C ARG A 20 7.70 -1.54 -7.35
N ILE A 21 6.49 -1.85 -7.76
CA ILE A 21 6.08 -3.23 -7.99
C ILE A 21 5.82 -3.39 -9.47
N SER A 22 6.40 -4.42 -10.08
CA SER A 22 6.13 -4.73 -11.47
C SER A 22 5.89 -6.21 -11.63
N GLY A 23 5.13 -6.56 -12.65
CA GLY A 23 4.79 -7.94 -12.93
C GLY A 23 3.36 -8.08 -13.37
N ARG A 24 2.89 -9.32 -13.43
CA ARG A 24 1.56 -9.60 -13.95
C ARG A 24 0.47 -9.42 -12.92
N ILE A 25 0.68 -9.93 -11.72
CA ILE A 25 -0.36 -9.85 -10.71
C ILE A 25 0.26 -9.86 -9.32
N LEU A 26 -0.22 -8.97 -8.48
CA LEU A 26 0.15 -8.99 -7.08
C LEU A 26 -0.85 -9.88 -6.36
N SER A 27 -0.41 -11.06 -5.99
CA SER A 27 -1.24 -12.06 -5.32
C SER A 27 -0.63 -12.42 -3.98
N GLY A 28 -1.22 -13.43 -3.34
CA GLY A 28 -0.87 -13.73 -1.95
C GLY A 28 0.60 -13.88 -1.62
N SER A 29 1.34 -14.69 -2.40
CA SER A 29 2.75 -14.92 -2.05
C SER A 29 3.60 -13.67 -2.31
N ALA A 30 3.32 -12.97 -3.40
CA ALA A 30 4.03 -11.74 -3.69
C ALA A 30 3.65 -10.65 -2.71
N ALA A 31 2.41 -10.67 -2.24
CA ALA A 31 1.95 -9.71 -1.26
C ALA A 31 2.75 -9.80 0.04
N ALA A 32 3.11 -11.01 0.45
CA ALA A 32 3.93 -11.18 1.65
C ALA A 32 5.29 -10.52 1.50
N ARG A 33 5.86 -10.60 0.30
CA ARG A 33 7.14 -9.93 0.04
C ARG A 33 7.00 -8.42 0.11
N LEU A 34 5.90 -7.89 -0.42
CA LEU A 34 5.65 -6.46 -0.34
C LEU A 34 5.55 -6.01 1.13
N LEU A 35 4.79 -6.75 1.93
CA LEU A 35 4.67 -6.43 3.35
C LEU A 35 6.03 -6.40 4.03
N SER A 36 6.85 -7.38 3.74
CA SER A 36 8.18 -7.47 4.31
C SER A 36 9.02 -6.24 3.97
N ARG A 37 8.95 -5.80 2.70
CA ARG A 37 9.71 -4.63 2.27
C ARG A 37 9.22 -3.35 2.92
N VAL A 38 7.92 -3.20 3.02
CA VAL A 38 7.34 -2.03 3.65
C VAL A 38 7.71 -1.98 5.13
N ARG A 39 7.61 -3.11 5.81
CA ARG A 39 7.97 -3.17 7.23
C ARG A 39 9.44 -2.86 7.47
N ALA A 40 10.30 -3.33 6.57
CA ALA A 40 11.71 -3.01 6.68
C ALA A 40 11.95 -1.51 6.53
N ALA A 41 11.27 -0.87 5.59
CA ALA A 41 11.40 0.56 5.39
C ALA A 41 10.91 1.33 6.62
N LEU A 42 9.79 0.94 7.16
CA LEU A 42 9.25 1.58 8.35
C LEU A 42 10.19 1.41 9.54
N GLY A 43 10.78 0.23 9.67
CA GLY A 43 11.73 -0.03 10.75
C GLY A 43 12.97 0.82 10.65
N ARG A 44 13.29 1.32 9.47
CA ARG A 44 14.43 2.21 9.28
C ARG A 44 14.06 3.68 9.43
N GLY A 45 12.83 3.96 9.79
CA GLY A 45 12.43 5.33 10.07
C GLY A 45 11.90 6.11 8.88
N MET A 46 11.56 5.43 7.79
CA MET A 46 10.93 6.11 6.66
C MET A 46 9.60 6.68 7.09
N ARG A 47 9.33 7.90 6.68
CA ARG A 47 8.11 8.60 7.09
C ARG A 47 7.12 8.77 5.96
N GLU A 48 7.57 8.69 4.73
CA GLU A 48 6.69 8.79 3.57
C GLU A 48 7.00 7.66 2.62
N LEU A 49 6.03 6.81 2.39
CA LEU A 49 6.18 5.70 1.48
C LEU A 49 5.22 5.86 0.32
N THR A 50 5.71 5.60 -0.87
CA THR A 50 4.88 5.57 -2.06
C THR A 50 5.04 4.22 -2.71
N ILE A 51 3.94 3.55 -2.96
CA ILE A 51 3.95 2.29 -3.69
C ILE A 51 3.55 2.60 -5.13
N ASP A 52 4.50 2.42 -6.03
CA ASP A 52 4.30 2.74 -7.45
C ASP A 52 3.87 1.48 -8.17
N LEU A 53 2.68 1.52 -8.71
CA LEU A 53 2.08 0.38 -9.39
C LEU A 53 2.10 0.49 -10.91
N ALA A 54 2.89 1.41 -11.45
CA ALA A 54 2.91 1.61 -12.90
C ALA A 54 3.28 0.35 -13.68
N GLY A 55 4.14 -0.49 -13.10
CA GLY A 55 4.58 -1.72 -13.75
C GLY A 55 3.74 -2.95 -13.45
N LEU A 56 2.67 -2.80 -12.68
CA LEU A 56 1.85 -3.93 -12.26
C LEU A 56 0.60 -4.01 -13.11
N ALA A 57 0.32 -5.19 -13.67
CA ALA A 57 -0.81 -5.34 -14.57
C ALA A 57 -2.12 -5.65 -13.85
N ALA A 58 -2.07 -6.37 -12.75
CA ALA A 58 -3.28 -6.80 -12.06
C ALA A 58 -3.03 -7.00 -10.58
N ILE A 59 -4.11 -7.11 -9.82
CA ILE A 59 -4.04 -7.33 -8.38
C ILE A 59 -5.25 -8.19 -8.00
N ASP A 60 -5.07 -9.11 -7.08
CA ASP A 60 -6.18 -9.89 -6.57
C ASP A 60 -6.52 -9.45 -5.15
N CYS A 61 -7.47 -10.13 -4.55
CA CYS A 61 -7.92 -9.78 -3.20
C CYS A 61 -6.78 -9.85 -2.18
N GLY A 62 -5.91 -10.82 -2.32
CA GLY A 62 -4.75 -10.92 -1.43
C GLY A 62 -3.81 -9.74 -1.57
N GLY A 63 -3.63 -9.27 -2.80
CA GLY A 63 -2.81 -8.09 -3.04
C GLY A 63 -3.45 -6.84 -2.47
N ILE A 64 -4.75 -6.69 -2.64
CA ILE A 64 -5.47 -5.55 -2.07
C ILE A 64 -5.35 -5.56 -0.55
N GLY A 65 -5.54 -6.74 0.05
CA GLY A 65 -5.40 -6.87 1.50
C GLY A 65 -4.02 -6.47 1.97
N ALA A 66 -3.00 -6.84 1.22
CA ALA A 66 -1.64 -6.46 1.57
C ALA A 66 -1.44 -4.95 1.53
N LEU A 67 -2.02 -4.27 0.55
CA LEU A 67 -1.91 -2.81 0.49
C LEU A 67 -2.57 -2.17 1.72
N VAL A 68 -3.70 -2.69 2.14
CA VAL A 68 -4.38 -2.17 3.32
C VAL A 68 -3.53 -2.39 4.57
N ILE A 69 -2.93 -3.57 4.70
CA ILE A 69 -2.08 -3.87 5.84
C ILE A 69 -0.85 -2.95 5.84
N CYS A 70 -0.28 -2.70 4.67
CA CYS A 70 0.84 -1.78 4.57
C CYS A 70 0.45 -0.39 5.06
N LEU A 71 -0.74 0.07 4.69
CA LEU A 71 -1.22 1.37 5.13
C LEU A 71 -1.39 1.42 6.64
N GLN A 72 -1.92 0.36 7.22
CA GLN A 72 -2.08 0.29 8.67
C GLN A 72 -0.74 0.26 9.39
N ASP A 73 0.21 -0.50 8.87
CA ASP A 73 1.54 -0.55 9.45
C ASP A 73 2.21 0.82 9.40
N ALA A 74 2.05 1.54 8.29
CA ALA A 74 2.59 2.88 8.17
C ALA A 74 2.00 3.79 9.24
N ARG A 75 0.69 3.72 9.43
CA ARG A 75 0.03 4.53 10.45
C ARG A 75 0.59 4.25 11.83
N ARG A 76 0.83 3.00 12.14
CA ARG A 76 1.37 2.63 13.46
C ARG A 76 2.74 3.23 13.69
N HIS A 77 3.49 3.45 12.63
CA HIS A 77 4.82 4.04 12.73
C HIS A 77 4.80 5.55 12.57
N GLY A 78 3.63 6.16 12.48
CA GLY A 78 3.55 7.59 12.27
C GLY A 78 3.97 8.03 10.89
N ALA A 79 3.93 7.12 9.93
CA ALA A 79 4.32 7.39 8.55
C ALA A 79 3.08 7.47 7.66
N SER A 80 3.24 8.05 6.48
CA SER A 80 2.20 8.04 5.48
C SER A 80 2.56 7.05 4.37
N LEU A 81 1.55 6.47 3.77
CA LEU A 81 1.76 5.55 2.66
C LEU A 81 0.70 5.83 1.60
N ARG A 82 1.13 5.93 0.36
CA ARG A 82 0.22 6.16 -0.76
C ARG A 82 0.56 5.22 -1.90
N VAL A 83 -0.46 4.93 -2.69
CA VAL A 83 -0.32 4.17 -3.91
C VAL A 83 -0.38 5.15 -5.07
N SER A 84 0.51 5.00 -6.03
CA SER A 84 0.55 5.88 -7.17
C SER A 84 0.61 5.11 -8.48
N ARG A 85 0.12 5.73 -9.52
CA ARG A 85 0.21 5.27 -10.90
C ARG A 85 -0.38 3.88 -11.13
N SER A 86 -1.48 3.59 -10.46
CA SER A 86 -2.16 2.31 -10.70
C SER A 86 -2.80 2.32 -12.09
N ARG A 87 -2.68 1.17 -12.77
CA ARG A 87 -3.28 1.02 -14.09
C ARG A 87 -4.79 0.80 -13.98
N ALA A 88 -5.48 1.01 -15.09
CA ALA A 88 -6.94 0.97 -15.10
C ALA A 88 -7.55 -0.26 -14.44
N PRO A 89 -7.11 -1.49 -14.71
CA PRO A 89 -7.71 -2.65 -14.06
C PRO A 89 -7.58 -2.62 -12.53
N ILE A 90 -6.41 -2.21 -12.06
CA ILE A 90 -6.17 -2.12 -10.63
C ILE A 90 -6.99 -1.00 -10.03
N ARG A 91 -6.99 0.14 -10.69
CA ARG A 91 -7.74 1.29 -10.23
C ARG A 91 -9.23 0.96 -10.11
N SER A 92 -9.77 0.22 -11.07
CA SER A 92 -11.16 -0.22 -11.02
C SER A 92 -11.44 -1.11 -9.83
N MET A 93 -10.55 -2.04 -9.55
CA MET A 93 -10.73 -2.93 -8.41
C MET A 93 -10.68 -2.16 -7.09
N LEU A 94 -9.75 -1.23 -6.99
CA LEU A 94 -9.64 -0.43 -5.77
C LEU A 94 -10.87 0.46 -5.59
N ALA A 95 -11.38 1.01 -6.69
CA ALA A 95 -12.56 1.85 -6.64
C ALA A 95 -13.78 1.06 -6.18
N ARG A 96 -13.94 -0.16 -6.71
CA ARG A 96 -15.07 -1.01 -6.31
C ARG A 96 -15.01 -1.44 -4.86
N SER A 97 -13.81 -1.51 -4.33
CA SER A 97 -13.62 -1.87 -2.93
C SER A 97 -13.67 -0.66 -2.02
N SER A 98 -13.94 0.52 -2.55
CA SER A 98 -13.94 1.78 -1.82
C SER A 98 -12.60 2.10 -1.19
N LEU A 99 -11.53 1.55 -1.76
CA LEU A 99 -10.19 1.74 -1.22
C LEU A 99 -9.34 2.70 -2.04
N LEU A 100 -9.77 3.02 -3.26
CA LEU A 100 -8.97 3.85 -4.14
C LEU A 100 -8.61 5.18 -3.50
N ASP A 101 -9.62 5.85 -3.00
CA ASP A 101 -9.45 7.16 -2.42
C ASP A 101 -8.50 7.11 -1.22
N VAL A 102 -8.70 6.11 -0.37
CA VAL A 102 -7.88 5.94 0.83
C VAL A 102 -6.43 5.70 0.46
N LEU A 103 -6.20 4.82 -0.50
CA LEU A 103 -4.83 4.47 -0.87
C LEU A 103 -4.13 5.60 -1.61
N GLU A 104 -4.86 6.33 -2.43
CA GLU A 104 -4.24 7.44 -3.15
C GLU A 104 -3.95 8.62 -2.23
N ARG A 105 -4.76 8.83 -1.23
CA ARG A 105 -4.51 9.90 -0.27
C ARG A 105 -3.61 9.50 0.87
N GLY A 106 -3.53 8.21 1.15
CA GLY A 106 -2.77 7.71 2.28
C GLY A 106 -3.45 7.95 3.61
N THR A 107 -4.77 8.15 3.60
CA THR A 107 -5.54 8.47 4.79
C THR A 107 -6.74 7.55 4.86
N LEU A 108 -6.94 6.93 6.02
CA LEU A 108 -8.08 6.05 6.21
C LEU A 108 -9.36 6.86 6.40
N PRO A 109 -10.50 6.34 5.92
CA PRO A 109 -11.78 7.01 6.14
C PRO A 109 -12.03 7.22 7.63
N GLY A 110 -12.64 8.33 7.96
CA GLY A 110 -12.89 8.66 9.35
C GLY A 110 -11.69 9.20 10.07
N LYS A 111 -10.53 9.15 9.46
CA LYS A 111 -9.30 9.66 10.03
C LYS A 111 -9.11 11.09 9.58
N ASP A 112 -9.80 11.98 10.18
CA ASP A 112 -9.71 13.40 9.89
C ASP A 112 -9.15 14.07 11.13
N PRO A 113 -8.01 14.71 11.06
CA PRO A 113 -7.42 15.35 12.24
C PRO A 113 -8.35 16.34 12.92
N ARG A 114 -9.27 16.94 12.15
CA ARG A 114 -10.18 17.91 12.71
C ARG A 114 -11.30 17.29 13.51
N ARG A 115 -11.47 15.98 13.41
CA ARG A 115 -12.52 15.30 14.14
C ARG A 115 -12.07 14.75 15.47
N GLY A 116 -10.78 14.78 15.71
CA GLY A 116 -10.27 14.25 16.94
C GLY A 116 -10.00 12.76 16.86
N ALA A 117 -9.21 12.30 17.82
CA ALA A 117 -8.71 10.94 17.78
C ALA A 117 -9.79 9.90 18.01
N GLY A 118 -10.81 10.24 18.74
CA GLY A 118 -11.87 9.27 19.02
C GLY A 118 -12.62 8.80 17.80
N GLN A 119 -12.42 9.47 16.70
CA GLN A 119 -13.10 9.12 15.48
C GLN A 119 -12.37 8.06 14.67
N ASP A 120 -11.28 7.60 15.15
CA ASP A 120 -10.51 6.60 14.43
C ASP A 120 -11.10 5.23 14.59
N ALA A 121 -12.32 5.10 14.21
CA ALA A 121 -12.99 3.83 14.35
C ALA A 121 -12.23 2.78 13.55
N PRO A 122 -12.09 1.60 14.10
CA PRO A 122 -11.28 0.57 13.47
C PRO A 122 -11.98 -0.12 12.31
N VAL A 123 -12.80 0.58 11.59
CA VAL A 123 -13.45 0.02 10.41
C VAL A 123 -12.44 -0.46 9.39
N TRP A 124 -11.23 0.05 9.47
CA TRP A 124 -10.19 -0.28 8.54
C TRP A 124 -9.29 -1.38 8.99
N VAL A 125 -9.50 -1.87 10.18
CA VAL A 125 -8.69 -2.97 10.68
C VAL A 125 -9.19 -4.23 10.01
N PRO A 126 -8.35 -4.92 9.24
CA PRO A 126 -8.76 -6.21 8.70
C PRO A 126 -8.98 -7.14 9.85
N ALA A 127 -10.02 -7.83 9.78
CA ALA A 127 -10.35 -8.72 10.87
C ALA A 127 -9.31 -9.82 11.02
#